data_af14d4210dc91c149dec302140dbf200
#
_entry.id   af14d4210dc91c149dec302140dbf200
#
_cell.length_a   1.000
_cell.length_b   1.000
_cell.length_c   1.000
_cell.angle_alpha   90.00
_cell.angle_beta   90.00
_cell.angle_gamma   90.00
#
_symmetry.space_group_name_H-M   'P 1'
#
loop_
_entity.id
_entity.type
_entity.pdbx_description
1 polymer ?
#
loop_
_entity_poly.entity_id
_entity_poly.type
_entity_poly.pdbx_seq_one_letter_code
_entity_poly.pdbx_strand_id
1 'polypeptide(L)'
;MPHIIFLTFLYVGGKKLETIKKNEVKTGKVIDLTHEGHGVVKVDRYPIFIPNALIDEEIKFKLIKVKKNFAIGKLIEVISESDDRVTPPCIYYAKCGGCQLQHMTYRAQLDMKREQVVNLFHRKGPFENTVIKETIGMVNPWRYRNKSQIPVGQSNSNQVIMGFYRQRSHDIIDMDSCLIQDRQHQEVMNRVKYWLNELNISIYNEKTKTGLIRHLVVRTGYHTDEMMVIFVTNGATFKQSELLVNKLKKEFPNITSIKQNINNSHSNVIMGRQSMTLYGKDKIEDQLSEVIYHISDLSFYQINSSQTEKLYQQALNYAQLTGKEIVLDTYCGIGTIGLYMAPLAKHVYGVEVVPQAIKDAEDNATKNQLKNTTFECGKAEDVILTWKSQGIKPDVVMVDPPRKGCDETFLTTLLKLNPKRIVYISCNPSTQQRDAQILAEQYELVEITPVDMFPQTTHIETVALFVRKDEE
;
A
#
# COMPACT_ATOMS: atom_id res chain seq x y z
N MET A 1 -42.53 38.70 -10.13
CA MET A 1 -42.96 37.73 -9.13
C MET A 1 -41.72 37.28 -8.37
N PRO A 2 -41.60 37.50 -7.07
CA PRO A 2 -40.41 37.06 -6.31
C PRO A 2 -40.50 35.57 -5.96
N HIS A 3 -39.43 34.84 -6.25
CA HIS A 3 -39.28 33.45 -5.80
C HIS A 3 -39.12 33.37 -4.29
N ILE A 4 -40.12 32.83 -3.62
CA ILE A 4 -40.12 32.49 -2.21
C ILE A 4 -39.25 31.24 -2.05
N ILE A 5 -38.08 31.39 -1.41
CA ILE A 5 -37.25 30.27 -0.96
C ILE A 5 -37.88 29.71 0.31
N PHE A 6 -38.50 28.52 0.21
CA PHE A 6 -38.95 27.77 1.38
C PHE A 6 -37.75 27.24 2.16
N LEU A 7 -37.44 27.86 3.29
CA LEU A 7 -36.54 27.35 4.33
C LEU A 7 -37.29 26.28 5.12
N THR A 8 -37.09 25.02 4.79
CA THR A 8 -37.60 23.88 5.58
C THR A 8 -36.74 23.75 6.84
N PHE A 9 -37.32 24.18 8.00
CA PHE A 9 -36.75 23.97 9.31
C PHE A 9 -37.12 22.54 9.79
N LEU A 10 -36.10 21.69 9.99
CA LEU A 10 -36.25 20.40 10.66
C LEU A 10 -36.09 20.61 12.17
N TYR A 11 -37.14 20.34 12.93
CA TYR A 11 -37.13 20.33 14.40
C TYR A 11 -37.00 18.89 14.92
N VAL A 12 -36.00 18.62 15.76
CA VAL A 12 -35.96 17.42 16.62
C VAL A 12 -35.71 17.90 18.04
N GLY A 13 -36.68 17.68 18.92
CA GLY A 13 -36.56 17.94 20.35
C GLY A 13 -36.53 19.41 20.77
N GLY A 14 -37.30 20.31 20.13
CA GLY A 14 -37.49 21.71 20.59
C GLY A 14 -36.31 22.67 20.47
N LYS A 15 -35.15 22.25 20.00
CA LYS A 15 -34.00 23.14 19.68
C LYS A 15 -33.91 23.36 18.19
N LYS A 16 -33.77 24.61 17.79
CA LYS A 16 -33.51 25.04 16.40
C LYS A 16 -32.16 24.44 16.00
N LEU A 17 -32.16 23.48 15.04
CA LEU A 17 -30.91 22.96 14.49
C LEU A 17 -30.13 24.10 13.87
N GLU A 18 -28.88 24.25 14.29
CA GLU A 18 -27.97 25.26 13.74
C GLU A 18 -27.75 24.99 12.25
N THR A 19 -28.18 25.90 11.38
CA THR A 19 -28.04 25.72 9.93
C THR A 19 -26.57 25.83 9.52
N ILE A 20 -25.98 24.68 9.19
CA ILE A 20 -24.58 24.59 8.76
C ILE A 20 -24.46 25.09 7.32
N LYS A 21 -23.70 26.16 7.12
CA LYS A 21 -23.53 26.80 5.80
C LYS A 21 -22.09 26.73 5.31
N LYS A 22 -21.91 26.59 3.99
CA LYS A 22 -20.59 26.66 3.34
C LYS A 22 -19.97 28.04 3.64
N ASN A 23 -18.64 28.07 3.81
CA ASN A 23 -17.80 29.22 4.15
C ASN A 23 -17.96 29.76 5.60
N GLU A 24 -18.80 29.17 6.40
CA GLU A 24 -18.91 29.49 7.83
C GLU A 24 -17.65 29.05 8.58
N VAL A 25 -17.23 29.86 9.56
CA VAL A 25 -16.12 29.56 10.47
C VAL A 25 -16.70 29.16 11.81
N LYS A 26 -16.25 28.04 12.35
CA LYS A 26 -16.67 27.49 13.64
C LYS A 26 -15.48 27.07 14.47
N THR A 27 -15.70 26.90 15.76
CA THR A 27 -14.78 26.23 16.69
C THR A 27 -15.43 24.94 17.19
N GLY A 28 -14.60 24.01 17.64
CA GLY A 28 -15.08 22.78 18.23
C GLY A 28 -13.98 21.83 18.64
N LYS A 29 -14.30 20.92 19.55
CA LYS A 29 -13.41 19.87 20.01
C LYS A 29 -13.45 18.69 19.05
N VAL A 30 -12.28 18.17 18.69
CA VAL A 30 -12.14 16.92 17.91
C VAL A 30 -12.33 15.73 18.84
N ILE A 31 -13.27 14.85 18.50
CA ILE A 31 -13.70 13.74 19.36
C ILE A 31 -13.36 12.35 18.81
N ASP A 32 -12.91 12.26 17.53
CA ASP A 32 -12.63 11.00 16.87
C ASP A 32 -11.75 11.25 15.62
N LEU A 33 -11.21 10.19 15.04
CA LEU A 33 -10.52 10.20 13.74
C LEU A 33 -11.21 9.28 12.75
N THR A 34 -11.27 9.71 11.50
CA THR A 34 -11.68 8.84 10.40
C THR A 34 -10.53 7.90 9.98
N HIS A 35 -10.84 6.86 9.22
CA HIS A 35 -9.83 5.98 8.59
C HIS A 35 -8.87 6.73 7.63
N GLU A 36 -9.23 7.93 7.18
CA GLU A 36 -8.36 8.81 6.39
C GLU A 36 -7.51 9.76 7.28
N GLY A 37 -7.56 9.61 8.61
CA GLY A 37 -6.84 10.45 9.57
C GLY A 37 -7.42 11.87 9.68
N HIS A 38 -8.68 12.07 9.33
CA HIS A 38 -9.34 13.36 9.52
C HIS A 38 -9.98 13.43 10.90
N GLY A 39 -9.76 14.52 11.62
CA GLY A 39 -10.45 14.80 12.88
C GLY A 39 -11.96 14.95 12.68
N VAL A 40 -12.72 14.44 13.62
CA VAL A 40 -14.19 14.50 13.63
C VAL A 40 -14.67 15.49 14.68
N VAL A 41 -15.35 16.54 14.26
CA VAL A 41 -16.10 17.45 15.13
C VAL A 41 -17.60 17.21 14.87
N LYS A 42 -18.43 17.23 15.93
CA LYS A 42 -19.89 17.12 15.79
C LYS A 42 -20.56 18.43 16.23
N VAL A 43 -21.45 18.95 15.38
CA VAL A 43 -22.35 20.05 15.70
C VAL A 43 -23.77 19.50 15.63
N ASP A 44 -24.49 19.44 16.73
CA ASP A 44 -25.84 18.86 16.84
C ASP A 44 -25.94 17.45 16.20
N ARG A 45 -24.97 16.56 16.49
CA ARG A 45 -24.79 15.20 15.91
C ARG A 45 -24.39 15.16 14.45
N TYR A 46 -24.27 16.30 13.76
CA TYR A 46 -23.83 16.36 12.37
C TYR A 46 -22.30 16.34 12.30
N PRO A 47 -21.68 15.33 11.65
CA PRO A 47 -20.23 15.17 11.62
C PRO A 47 -19.58 16.12 10.62
N ILE A 48 -18.46 16.67 11.03
CA ILE A 48 -17.58 17.52 10.22
C ILE A 48 -16.19 16.90 10.23
N PHE A 49 -15.65 16.59 9.05
CA PHE A 49 -14.34 15.97 8.89
C PHE A 49 -13.30 17.04 8.57
N ILE A 50 -12.24 17.10 9.35
CA ILE A 50 -11.22 18.14 9.27
C ILE A 50 -9.84 17.49 9.12
N PRO A 51 -9.22 17.56 7.92
CA PRO A 51 -7.86 17.09 7.73
C PRO A 51 -6.87 17.79 8.66
N ASN A 52 -5.85 17.07 9.13
CA ASN A 52 -4.76 17.53 9.99
C ASN A 52 -5.21 17.97 11.40
N ALA A 53 -6.39 17.60 11.87
CA ALA A 53 -6.84 17.81 13.24
C ALA A 53 -6.76 16.48 14.01
N LEU A 54 -6.36 16.52 15.28
CA LEU A 54 -6.15 15.37 16.15
C LEU A 54 -7.21 15.30 17.26
N ILE A 55 -7.43 14.11 17.81
CA ILE A 55 -8.32 13.89 18.96
C ILE A 55 -7.88 14.81 20.11
N ASP A 56 -8.85 15.28 20.88
CA ASP A 56 -8.75 16.18 22.02
C ASP A 56 -8.37 17.64 21.71
N GLU A 57 -8.05 17.97 20.46
CA GLU A 57 -7.79 19.36 20.09
C GLU A 57 -9.05 20.21 20.10
N GLU A 58 -8.93 21.44 20.59
CA GLU A 58 -9.87 22.51 20.29
C GLU A 58 -9.38 23.28 19.07
N ILE A 59 -10.21 23.35 18.04
CA ILE A 59 -9.81 23.87 16.73
C ILE A 59 -10.78 24.89 16.19
N LYS A 60 -10.26 25.82 15.37
CA LYS A 60 -11.02 26.74 14.51
C LYS A 60 -10.91 26.27 13.07
N PHE A 61 -12.04 26.14 12.41
CA PHE A 61 -12.09 25.59 11.05
C PHE A 61 -13.15 26.31 10.20
N LYS A 62 -12.94 26.28 8.87
CA LYS A 62 -13.87 26.82 7.88
C LYS A 62 -14.54 25.69 7.11
N LEU A 63 -15.87 25.71 7.00
CA LEU A 63 -16.64 24.77 6.20
C LEU A 63 -16.41 24.99 4.71
N ILE A 64 -15.76 24.04 4.04
CA ILE A 64 -15.45 24.12 2.59
C ILE A 64 -16.43 23.34 1.73
N LYS A 65 -17.07 22.31 2.29
CA LYS A 65 -18.06 21.48 1.60
C LYS A 65 -19.11 21.01 2.59
N VAL A 66 -20.38 21.23 2.28
CA VAL A 66 -21.51 20.78 3.08
C VAL A 66 -22.35 19.78 2.26
N LYS A 67 -22.64 18.62 2.81
CA LYS A 67 -23.43 17.53 2.24
C LYS A 67 -24.65 17.27 3.14
N LYS A 68 -25.56 16.40 2.72
CA LYS A 68 -26.76 16.04 3.51
C LYS A 68 -26.41 15.47 4.90
N ASN A 69 -25.39 14.61 4.98
CA ASN A 69 -25.08 13.80 6.17
C ASN A 69 -23.74 14.18 6.83
N PHE A 70 -22.91 15.03 6.23
CA PHE A 70 -21.63 15.45 6.76
C PHE A 70 -21.11 16.73 6.09
N ALA A 71 -20.13 17.38 6.72
CA ALA A 71 -19.35 18.44 6.07
C ALA A 71 -17.85 18.13 6.06
N ILE A 72 -17.11 18.88 5.23
CA ILE A 72 -15.65 18.93 5.25
C ILE A 72 -15.24 20.32 5.67
N GLY A 73 -14.41 20.40 6.71
CA GLY A 73 -13.79 21.62 7.20
C GLY A 73 -12.33 21.74 6.74
N LYS A 74 -11.85 22.97 6.64
CA LYS A 74 -10.43 23.31 6.52
C LYS A 74 -9.96 23.85 7.85
N LEU A 75 -8.97 23.22 8.45
CA LEU A 75 -8.32 23.70 9.67
C LEU A 75 -7.74 25.09 9.43
N ILE A 76 -8.05 26.04 10.32
CA ILE A 76 -7.51 27.41 10.32
C ILE A 76 -6.46 27.52 11.42
N GLU A 77 -6.81 27.06 12.63
CA GLU A 77 -6.01 27.24 13.84
C GLU A 77 -6.27 26.09 14.81
N VAL A 78 -5.25 25.64 15.50
CA VAL A 78 -5.34 24.76 16.67
C VAL A 78 -5.28 25.68 17.89
N ILE A 79 -6.38 25.75 18.64
CA ILE A 79 -6.52 26.62 19.84
C ILE A 79 -5.87 25.93 21.04
N SER A 80 -6.10 24.62 21.18
CA SER A 80 -5.46 23.76 22.18
C SER A 80 -4.95 22.50 21.49
N GLU A 81 -3.65 22.25 21.61
CA GLU A 81 -3.01 21.09 20.99
C GLU A 81 -3.24 19.79 21.78
N SER A 82 -3.30 18.69 21.07
CA SER A 82 -3.20 17.34 21.63
C SER A 82 -1.74 17.03 22.01
N ASP A 83 -1.53 16.22 23.03
CA ASP A 83 -0.20 15.71 23.41
C ASP A 83 0.44 14.89 22.28
N ASP A 84 -0.39 14.38 21.38
CA ASP A 84 0.05 13.61 20.20
C ASP A 84 0.43 14.48 19.00
N ARG A 85 0.32 15.82 19.09
CA ARG A 85 0.70 16.71 17.99
C ARG A 85 2.21 16.89 17.94
N VAL A 86 2.74 16.78 16.71
CA VAL A 86 4.13 17.10 16.40
C VAL A 86 4.22 17.95 15.14
N THR A 87 5.28 18.74 15.03
CA THR A 87 5.58 19.46 13.79
C THR A 87 6.03 18.47 12.71
N PRO A 88 5.36 18.42 11.53
CA PRO A 88 5.81 17.56 10.44
C PRO A 88 7.23 17.91 9.99
N PRO A 89 8.17 16.95 9.98
CA PRO A 89 9.55 17.22 9.57
C PRO A 89 9.73 17.44 8.06
N CYS A 90 8.76 17.03 7.24
CA CYS A 90 8.81 17.16 5.79
C CYS A 90 8.31 18.54 5.35
N ILE A 91 9.16 19.32 4.71
CA ILE A 91 8.82 20.67 4.20
C ILE A 91 7.72 20.66 3.12
N TYR A 92 7.52 19.51 2.47
CA TYR A 92 6.48 19.32 1.44
C TYR A 92 5.16 18.78 1.98
N TYR A 93 5.09 18.43 3.27
CA TYR A 93 3.95 17.74 3.88
C TYR A 93 2.60 18.41 3.60
N ALA A 94 2.53 19.73 3.77
CA ALA A 94 1.29 20.49 3.57
C ALA A 94 0.73 20.47 2.13
N LYS A 95 1.55 20.06 1.15
CA LYS A 95 1.20 20.08 -0.29
C LYS A 95 1.20 18.67 -0.90
N CYS A 96 2.09 17.79 -0.42
CA CYS A 96 2.31 16.45 -0.98
C CYS A 96 1.20 15.48 -0.58
N GLY A 97 0.75 14.65 -1.52
CA GLY A 97 -0.25 13.60 -1.27
C GLY A 97 0.31 12.30 -0.68
N GLY A 98 1.64 12.19 -0.50
CA GLY A 98 2.29 10.93 -0.13
C GLY A 98 2.16 10.53 1.34
N CYS A 99 1.99 11.49 2.26
CA CYS A 99 1.86 11.26 3.70
C CYS A 99 0.65 11.99 4.25
N GLN A 100 -0.03 11.40 5.26
CA GLN A 100 -1.21 11.99 5.89
C GLN A 100 -1.06 12.19 7.39
N LEU A 101 -0.06 11.57 8.06
CA LEU A 101 0.01 11.47 9.52
C LEU A 101 1.27 12.08 10.16
N GLN A 102 2.11 12.81 9.40
CA GLN A 102 3.35 13.37 9.96
C GLN A 102 3.15 14.40 11.08
N HIS A 103 1.93 14.93 11.25
CA HIS A 103 1.55 15.85 12.30
C HIS A 103 1.17 15.14 13.63
N MET A 104 1.25 13.80 13.66
CA MET A 104 0.90 12.93 14.78
C MET A 104 2.13 12.15 15.24
N THR A 105 2.32 11.99 16.56
CA THR A 105 3.36 11.10 17.12
C THR A 105 3.25 9.70 16.52
N TYR A 106 4.38 9.01 16.37
CA TYR A 106 4.35 7.68 15.76
C TYR A 106 3.56 6.67 16.61
N ARG A 107 3.59 6.81 17.94
CA ARG A 107 2.77 6.00 18.85
C ARG A 107 1.28 6.17 18.53
N ALA A 108 0.81 7.40 18.47
CA ALA A 108 -0.60 7.70 18.15
C ALA A 108 -1.02 7.20 16.74
N GLN A 109 -0.08 7.20 15.75
CA GLN A 109 -0.35 6.57 14.45
C GLN A 109 -0.63 5.07 14.58
N LEU A 110 0.13 4.35 15.40
CA LEU A 110 -0.06 2.92 15.63
C LEU A 110 -1.38 2.64 16.36
N ASP A 111 -1.69 3.44 17.38
CA ASP A 111 -2.93 3.35 18.12
C ASP A 111 -4.16 3.64 17.23
N MET A 112 -4.11 4.69 16.42
CA MET A 112 -5.15 5.00 15.42
C MET A 112 -5.38 3.83 14.45
N LYS A 113 -4.32 3.20 13.96
CA LYS A 113 -4.39 2.06 13.04
C LYS A 113 -5.03 0.84 13.71
N ARG A 114 -4.68 0.57 14.97
CA ARG A 114 -5.32 -0.48 15.75
C ARG A 114 -6.81 -0.20 15.96
N GLU A 115 -7.16 1.00 16.41
CA GLU A 115 -8.55 1.40 16.65
C GLU A 115 -9.40 1.32 15.38
N GLN A 116 -8.82 1.59 14.22
CA GLN A 116 -9.50 1.41 12.94
C GLN A 116 -9.92 -0.05 12.71
N VAL A 117 -9.05 -1.01 13.04
CA VAL A 117 -9.37 -2.46 12.94
C VAL A 117 -10.39 -2.86 14.00
N VAL A 118 -10.23 -2.43 15.25
CA VAL A 118 -11.20 -2.65 16.34
C VAL A 118 -12.58 -2.18 15.93
N ASN A 119 -12.69 -0.93 15.46
CA ASN A 119 -13.96 -0.34 15.05
C ASN A 119 -14.64 -1.08 13.88
N LEU A 120 -13.85 -1.65 12.96
CA LEU A 120 -14.39 -2.42 11.83
C LEU A 120 -14.91 -3.79 12.27
N PHE A 121 -14.17 -4.51 13.08
CA PHE A 121 -14.51 -5.88 13.43
C PHE A 121 -15.47 -5.96 14.61
N HIS A 122 -15.27 -5.21 15.69
CA HIS A 122 -16.12 -5.29 16.87
C HIS A 122 -17.51 -4.67 16.67
N ARG A 123 -17.70 -3.78 15.68
CA ARG A 123 -19.02 -3.16 15.42
C ARG A 123 -19.87 -3.88 14.38
N LYS A 124 -19.33 -4.89 13.68
CA LYS A 124 -20.03 -5.55 12.58
C LYS A 124 -19.73 -7.04 12.55
N GLY A 125 -20.77 -7.84 12.59
CA GLY A 125 -20.67 -9.29 12.49
C GLY A 125 -20.32 -9.98 13.81
N PRO A 126 -20.04 -11.27 13.80
CA PRO A 126 -19.83 -12.09 15.00
C PRO A 126 -18.36 -12.02 15.49
N PHE A 127 -17.78 -10.83 15.51
CA PHE A 127 -16.33 -10.65 15.77
C PHE A 127 -16.02 -9.84 17.04
N GLU A 128 -17.00 -9.62 17.91
CA GLU A 128 -16.86 -8.82 19.14
C GLU A 128 -15.79 -9.37 20.09
N ASN A 129 -15.59 -10.69 20.07
CA ASN A 129 -14.58 -11.38 20.91
C ASN A 129 -13.24 -11.59 20.21
N THR A 130 -13.10 -11.23 18.93
CA THR A 130 -11.84 -11.37 18.20
C THR A 130 -10.75 -10.52 18.85
N VAL A 131 -9.60 -11.12 19.13
CA VAL A 131 -8.48 -10.42 19.74
C VAL A 131 -7.79 -9.54 18.68
N ILE A 132 -7.81 -8.22 18.88
CA ILE A 132 -7.07 -7.27 18.04
C ILE A 132 -5.78 -6.88 18.77
N LYS A 133 -4.64 -7.37 18.28
CA LYS A 133 -3.32 -7.09 18.86
C LYS A 133 -2.91 -5.63 18.70
N GLU A 134 -1.85 -5.25 19.41
CA GLU A 134 -1.14 -4.00 19.18
C GLU A 134 -0.59 -3.96 17.74
N THR A 135 -0.56 -2.77 17.14
CA THR A 135 0.01 -2.60 15.79
C THR A 135 1.52 -2.81 15.81
N ILE A 136 2.02 -3.72 15.00
CA ILE A 136 3.47 -3.92 14.82
C ILE A 136 4.03 -2.72 14.05
N GLY A 137 4.77 -1.86 14.78
CA GLY A 137 5.40 -0.66 14.23
C GLY A 137 6.88 -0.86 13.84
N MET A 138 7.46 0.21 13.26
CA MET A 138 8.89 0.32 12.95
C MET A 138 9.64 0.99 14.11
N VAL A 139 10.89 0.61 14.30
CA VAL A 139 11.82 1.33 15.20
C VAL A 139 12.15 2.72 14.60
N ASN A 140 12.44 2.76 13.30
CA ASN A 140 12.64 4.01 12.56
C ASN A 140 11.61 4.10 11.43
N PRO A 141 10.53 4.91 11.55
CA PRO A 141 9.45 4.97 10.59
C PRO A 141 9.75 5.88 9.38
N TRP A 142 11.01 5.98 8.99
CA TRP A 142 11.49 6.79 7.88
C TRP A 142 12.38 5.98 6.96
N ARG A 143 12.57 6.45 5.71
CA ARG A 143 13.48 5.86 4.72
C ARG A 143 13.22 4.39 4.39
N TYR A 144 11.99 3.93 4.56
CA TYR A 144 11.63 2.52 4.49
C TYR A 144 11.28 2.01 3.07
N ARG A 145 11.04 2.93 2.13
CA ARG A 145 10.58 2.52 0.79
C ARG A 145 11.76 2.09 -0.07
N ASN A 146 11.80 0.80 -0.40
CA ASN A 146 12.76 0.18 -1.31
C ASN A 146 12.40 0.37 -2.80
N LYS A 147 11.28 1.05 -3.11
CA LYS A 147 10.84 1.38 -4.47
C LYS A 147 10.24 2.78 -4.51
N SER A 148 10.79 3.61 -5.39
CA SER A 148 10.29 4.94 -5.72
C SER A 148 9.76 4.98 -7.14
N GLN A 149 8.54 5.46 -7.35
CA GLN A 149 7.96 5.72 -8.67
C GLN A 149 7.74 7.23 -8.78
N ILE A 150 8.62 7.90 -9.50
CA ILE A 150 8.77 9.35 -9.48
C ILE A 150 8.26 9.91 -10.81
N PRO A 151 7.13 10.63 -10.85
CA PRO A 151 6.69 11.33 -12.03
C PRO A 151 7.69 12.41 -12.44
N VAL A 152 7.91 12.54 -13.72
CA VAL A 152 8.77 13.54 -14.35
C VAL A 152 7.90 14.51 -15.13
N GLY A 153 8.08 15.79 -14.89
CA GLY A 153 7.32 16.85 -15.53
C GLY A 153 8.20 18.02 -15.95
N GLN A 154 7.56 19.06 -16.44
CA GLN A 154 8.22 20.28 -16.87
C GLN A 154 7.54 21.49 -16.21
N SER A 155 8.35 22.42 -15.68
CA SER A 155 7.88 23.69 -15.14
C SER A 155 7.46 24.65 -16.26
N ASN A 156 6.82 25.76 -15.90
CA ASN A 156 6.49 26.84 -16.85
C ASN A 156 7.74 27.48 -17.50
N SER A 157 8.91 27.36 -16.85
CA SER A 157 10.20 27.81 -17.40
C SER A 157 10.93 26.72 -18.20
N ASN A 158 10.23 25.64 -18.58
CA ASN A 158 10.76 24.49 -19.30
C ASN A 158 11.86 23.69 -18.59
N GLN A 159 12.03 23.90 -17.28
CA GLN A 159 12.95 23.09 -16.48
C GLN A 159 12.30 21.76 -16.08
N VAL A 160 13.08 20.69 -16.07
CA VAL A 160 12.63 19.38 -15.58
C VAL A 160 12.32 19.47 -14.09
N ILE A 161 11.13 19.02 -13.71
CA ILE A 161 10.71 18.85 -12.32
C ILE A 161 10.48 17.38 -12.04
N MET A 162 10.87 16.92 -10.85
CA MET A 162 10.70 15.55 -10.40
C MET A 162 10.26 15.55 -8.93
N GLY A 163 9.33 14.66 -8.58
CA GLY A 163 8.83 14.54 -7.20
C GLY A 163 7.53 13.78 -7.15
N PHE A 164 6.61 14.17 -6.26
CA PHE A 164 5.32 13.50 -6.13
C PHE A 164 4.16 14.45 -6.39
N TYR A 165 2.99 13.87 -6.65
CA TYR A 165 1.80 14.66 -6.95
C TYR A 165 1.29 15.42 -5.72
N ARG A 166 0.82 16.64 -5.96
CA ARG A 166 0.02 17.40 -5.00
C ARG A 166 -1.24 16.59 -4.66
N GLN A 167 -1.66 16.67 -3.43
CA GLN A 167 -2.86 16.00 -2.96
C GLN A 167 -4.07 16.31 -3.86
N ARG A 168 -4.75 15.27 -4.35
CA ARG A 168 -5.93 15.32 -5.24
C ARG A 168 -5.69 16.02 -6.59
N SER A 169 -4.47 15.97 -7.10
CA SER A 169 -4.10 16.59 -8.39
C SER A 169 -3.00 15.75 -9.06
N HIS A 170 -2.76 16.01 -10.35
CA HIS A 170 -1.60 15.50 -11.09
C HIS A 170 -0.48 16.56 -11.20
N ASP A 171 -0.56 17.65 -10.42
CA ASP A 171 0.51 18.64 -10.37
C ASP A 171 1.71 18.07 -9.62
N ILE A 172 2.85 18.01 -10.27
CA ILE A 172 4.09 17.53 -9.67
C ILE A 172 4.66 18.63 -8.76
N ILE A 173 4.93 18.27 -7.52
CA ILE A 173 5.73 19.09 -6.61
C ILE A 173 7.18 18.77 -6.90
N ASP A 174 7.95 19.75 -7.36
CA ASP A 174 9.39 19.58 -7.51
C ASP A 174 10.05 19.40 -6.14
N MET A 175 10.76 18.28 -5.97
CA MET A 175 11.29 17.87 -4.68
C MET A 175 12.76 17.48 -4.81
N ASP A 176 13.54 17.84 -3.81
CA ASP A 176 14.94 17.41 -3.68
C ASP A 176 15.09 16.30 -2.63
N SER A 177 14.06 16.09 -1.79
CA SER A 177 14.09 15.07 -0.74
C SER A 177 12.69 14.55 -0.42
N CYS A 178 12.62 13.30 0.05
CA CYS A 178 11.41 12.68 0.60
C CYS A 178 11.81 11.78 1.79
N LEU A 179 11.27 12.03 2.97
CA LEU A 179 11.68 11.36 4.20
C LEU A 179 11.29 9.88 4.29
N ILE A 180 10.33 9.42 3.50
CA ILE A 180 9.93 8.00 3.49
C ILE A 180 10.58 7.17 2.38
N GLN A 181 11.15 7.82 1.35
CA GLN A 181 11.91 7.14 0.29
C GLN A 181 13.33 6.87 0.76
N ASP A 182 13.94 5.81 0.22
CA ASP A 182 15.36 5.54 0.41
C ASP A 182 16.22 6.76 0.03
N ARG A 183 17.33 6.99 0.75
CA ARG A 183 18.23 8.13 0.48
C ARG A 183 18.86 8.03 -0.91
N GLN A 184 19.31 6.85 -1.30
CA GLN A 184 19.94 6.64 -2.59
C GLN A 184 18.98 6.92 -3.75
N HIS A 185 17.69 6.60 -3.60
CA HIS A 185 16.68 6.94 -4.62
C HIS A 185 16.57 8.44 -4.86
N GLN A 186 16.74 9.25 -3.80
CA GLN A 186 16.74 10.72 -3.94
C GLN A 186 17.99 11.24 -4.64
N GLU A 187 19.14 10.67 -4.30
CA GLU A 187 20.40 11.02 -4.95
C GLU A 187 20.33 10.71 -6.44
N VAL A 188 19.87 9.52 -6.81
CA VAL A 188 19.64 9.15 -8.23
C VAL A 188 18.64 10.10 -8.89
N MET A 189 17.51 10.39 -8.23
CA MET A 189 16.49 11.31 -8.76
C MET A 189 17.09 12.69 -9.05
N ASN A 190 17.83 13.27 -8.11
CA ASN A 190 18.42 14.61 -8.25
C ASN A 190 19.46 14.65 -9.38
N ARG A 191 20.27 13.59 -9.51
CA ARG A 191 21.26 13.50 -10.59
C ARG A 191 20.59 13.31 -11.96
N VAL A 192 19.59 12.44 -12.05
CA VAL A 192 18.83 12.24 -13.27
C VAL A 192 18.09 13.52 -13.67
N LYS A 193 17.46 14.24 -12.73
CA LYS A 193 16.82 15.54 -12.99
C LYS A 193 17.79 16.53 -13.62
N TYR A 194 19.02 16.61 -13.09
CA TYR A 194 20.07 17.46 -13.65
C TYR A 194 20.46 17.02 -15.07
N TRP A 195 20.72 15.74 -15.32
CA TRP A 195 21.13 15.24 -16.64
C TRP A 195 20.02 15.30 -17.70
N LEU A 196 18.76 15.15 -17.32
CA LEU A 196 17.65 15.35 -18.26
C LEU A 196 17.59 16.79 -18.78
N ASN A 197 17.88 17.79 -17.93
CA ASN A 197 18.03 19.19 -18.35
C ASN A 197 19.29 19.39 -19.20
N GLU A 198 20.47 18.92 -18.74
CA GLU A 198 21.75 19.07 -19.42
C GLU A 198 21.71 18.50 -20.87
N LEU A 199 21.12 17.33 -21.03
CA LEU A 199 21.03 16.61 -22.30
C LEU A 199 19.81 17.01 -23.15
N ASN A 200 19.00 17.96 -22.69
CA ASN A 200 17.77 18.42 -23.34
C ASN A 200 16.85 17.25 -23.73
N ILE A 201 16.66 16.27 -22.84
CA ILE A 201 15.79 15.12 -23.09
C ILE A 201 14.35 15.55 -22.89
N SER A 202 13.51 15.28 -23.90
CA SER A 202 12.10 15.68 -23.90
C SER A 202 11.32 14.96 -22.79
N ILE A 203 10.50 15.71 -22.07
CA ILE A 203 9.64 15.22 -21.00
C ILE A 203 8.22 15.04 -21.50
N TYR A 204 7.60 13.94 -21.13
CA TYR A 204 6.22 13.63 -21.54
C TYR A 204 5.23 14.62 -20.94
N ASN A 205 4.40 15.16 -21.78
CA ASN A 205 3.30 16.05 -21.39
C ASN A 205 1.97 15.30 -21.51
N GLU A 206 1.26 15.14 -20.39
CA GLU A 206 -0.02 14.41 -20.33
C GLU A 206 -1.13 15.05 -21.17
N LYS A 207 -1.08 16.37 -21.42
CA LYS A 207 -2.10 17.09 -22.20
C LYS A 207 -1.88 16.91 -23.69
N THR A 208 -0.64 17.10 -24.17
CA THR A 208 -0.29 16.99 -25.60
C THR A 208 0.05 15.58 -26.03
N LYS A 209 0.28 14.64 -25.10
CA LYS A 209 0.68 13.25 -25.34
C LYS A 209 2.02 13.11 -26.08
N THR A 210 2.87 14.13 -25.98
CA THR A 210 4.18 14.19 -26.63
C THR A 210 5.31 14.25 -25.59
N GLY A 211 6.55 13.98 -26.03
CA GLY A 211 7.74 13.90 -25.17
C GLY A 211 8.06 12.46 -24.80
N LEU A 212 9.24 12.24 -24.22
CA LEU A 212 9.81 10.91 -24.03
C LEU A 212 9.69 10.42 -22.58
N ILE A 213 10.30 11.08 -21.61
CA ILE A 213 10.39 10.59 -20.23
C ILE A 213 9.11 10.89 -19.46
N ARG A 214 8.49 9.83 -18.92
CA ARG A 214 7.26 9.90 -18.12
C ARG A 214 7.53 9.78 -16.63
N HIS A 215 8.29 8.75 -16.24
CA HIS A 215 8.63 8.47 -14.85
C HIS A 215 10.05 7.97 -14.73
N LEU A 216 10.63 8.17 -13.58
CA LEU A 216 11.81 7.46 -13.10
C LEU A 216 11.37 6.48 -12.02
N VAL A 217 11.74 5.21 -12.16
CA VAL A 217 11.50 4.23 -11.10
C VAL A 217 12.85 3.73 -10.61
N VAL A 218 13.02 3.74 -9.28
CA VAL A 218 14.24 3.22 -8.64
C VAL A 218 13.81 2.14 -7.65
N ARG A 219 14.48 1.00 -7.68
CA ARG A 219 14.29 -0.11 -6.75
C ARG A 219 15.63 -0.49 -6.15
N THR A 220 15.65 -0.82 -4.87
CA THR A 220 16.84 -1.31 -4.16
C THR A 220 16.50 -2.59 -3.42
N GLY A 221 17.36 -3.59 -3.51
CA GLY A 221 17.35 -4.74 -2.61
C GLY A 221 17.83 -4.26 -1.24
N TYR A 222 16.96 -4.33 -0.24
CA TYR A 222 17.20 -3.76 1.09
C TYR A 222 18.40 -4.40 1.79
N HIS A 223 18.57 -5.72 1.65
CA HIS A 223 19.68 -6.47 2.26
C HIS A 223 20.89 -6.63 1.33
N THR A 224 20.72 -6.49 0.02
CA THR A 224 21.79 -6.69 -0.96
C THR A 224 22.41 -5.39 -1.47
N ASP A 225 21.73 -4.26 -1.26
CA ASP A 225 22.07 -2.94 -1.78
C ASP A 225 22.13 -2.88 -3.33
N GLU A 226 21.69 -3.93 -4.04
CA GLU A 226 21.57 -3.93 -5.49
C GLU A 226 20.50 -2.94 -5.94
N MET A 227 20.83 -2.07 -6.89
CA MET A 227 19.90 -1.04 -7.36
C MET A 227 19.53 -1.24 -8.83
N MET A 228 18.22 -1.09 -9.13
CA MET A 228 17.66 -1.03 -10.47
C MET A 228 17.09 0.37 -10.75
N VAL A 229 17.52 0.97 -11.85
CA VAL A 229 16.99 2.26 -12.34
C VAL A 229 16.20 2.02 -13.63
N ILE A 230 14.96 2.50 -13.69
CA ILE A 230 14.06 2.26 -14.81
C ILE A 230 13.56 3.61 -15.35
N PHE A 231 13.85 3.89 -16.61
CA PHE A 231 13.28 5.02 -17.33
C PHE A 231 11.96 4.59 -17.98
N VAL A 232 10.85 5.16 -17.56
CA VAL A 232 9.54 4.92 -18.20
C VAL A 232 9.39 5.93 -19.33
N THR A 233 9.27 5.44 -20.56
CA THR A 233 9.30 6.25 -21.78
C THR A 233 8.03 6.13 -22.59
N ASN A 234 7.66 7.22 -23.26
CA ASN A 234 6.63 7.25 -24.27
C ASN A 234 7.26 6.93 -25.64
N GLY A 235 7.38 5.64 -25.96
CA GLY A 235 8.04 5.14 -27.17
C GLY A 235 9.36 4.42 -26.87
N ALA A 236 9.82 3.63 -27.86
CA ALA A 236 10.98 2.78 -27.75
C ALA A 236 12.30 3.52 -28.03
N THR A 237 12.24 4.63 -28.79
CA THR A 237 13.47 5.35 -29.19
C THR A 237 13.96 6.26 -28.07
N PHE A 238 15.12 5.92 -27.51
CA PHE A 238 15.76 6.66 -26.44
C PHE A 238 17.24 6.92 -26.81
N LYS A 239 17.47 7.92 -27.66
CA LYS A 239 18.79 8.22 -28.26
C LYS A 239 19.90 8.50 -27.23
N GLN A 240 19.57 9.15 -26.12
CA GLN A 240 20.53 9.54 -25.07
C GLN A 240 20.69 8.48 -23.98
N SER A 241 20.11 7.29 -24.13
CA SER A 241 20.14 6.23 -23.10
C SER A 241 21.56 5.83 -22.72
N GLU A 242 22.45 5.66 -23.68
CA GLU A 242 23.85 5.27 -23.43
C GLU A 242 24.60 6.31 -22.59
N LEU A 243 24.39 7.61 -22.86
CA LEU A 243 24.98 8.69 -22.06
C LEU A 243 24.51 8.66 -20.61
N LEU A 244 23.20 8.47 -20.40
CA LEU A 244 22.62 8.37 -19.05
C LEU A 244 23.11 7.12 -18.33
N VAL A 245 23.19 5.98 -19.01
CA VAL A 245 23.73 4.73 -18.48
C VAL A 245 25.16 4.94 -17.99
N ASN A 246 26.03 5.56 -18.81
CA ASN A 246 27.42 5.78 -18.45
C ASN A 246 27.57 6.76 -17.26
N LYS A 247 26.75 7.82 -17.20
CA LYS A 247 26.71 8.75 -16.06
C LYS A 247 26.27 8.04 -14.78
N LEU A 248 25.19 7.27 -14.82
CA LEU A 248 24.66 6.52 -13.67
C LEU A 248 25.68 5.51 -13.13
N LYS A 249 26.28 4.68 -13.99
CA LYS A 249 27.29 3.69 -13.59
C LYS A 249 28.50 4.31 -12.91
N LYS A 250 28.95 5.47 -13.42
CA LYS A 250 30.10 6.17 -12.86
C LYS A 250 29.85 6.71 -11.47
N GLU A 251 28.61 7.20 -11.21
CA GLU A 251 28.27 7.91 -9.98
C GLU A 251 27.69 6.96 -8.91
N PHE A 252 27.02 5.89 -9.33
CA PHE A 252 26.33 4.94 -8.44
C PHE A 252 26.80 3.50 -8.74
N PRO A 253 27.88 3.03 -8.11
CA PRO A 253 28.49 1.72 -8.41
C PRO A 253 27.62 0.52 -8.02
N ASN A 254 26.66 0.71 -7.11
CA ASN A 254 25.69 -0.32 -6.71
C ASN A 254 24.50 -0.46 -7.66
N ILE A 255 24.43 0.33 -8.74
CA ILE A 255 23.47 0.09 -9.82
C ILE A 255 23.90 -1.15 -10.61
N THR A 256 23.16 -2.24 -10.41
CA THR A 256 23.38 -3.52 -11.08
C THR A 256 22.45 -3.71 -12.29
N SER A 257 21.39 -2.88 -12.42
CA SER A 257 20.42 -2.94 -13.52
C SER A 257 19.97 -1.54 -13.93
N ILE A 258 19.97 -1.26 -15.24
CA ILE A 258 19.30 -0.08 -15.80
C ILE A 258 18.39 -0.53 -16.93
N LYS A 259 17.12 -0.13 -16.88
CA LYS A 259 16.08 -0.57 -17.82
C LYS A 259 15.36 0.63 -18.46
N GLN A 260 14.85 0.39 -19.65
CA GLN A 260 13.81 1.21 -20.27
C GLN A 260 12.50 0.45 -20.26
N ASN A 261 11.48 1.03 -19.67
CA ASN A 261 10.10 0.50 -19.75
C ASN A 261 9.29 1.38 -20.70
N ILE A 262 8.66 0.75 -21.68
CA ILE A 262 7.91 1.44 -22.75
C ILE A 262 6.44 1.50 -22.35
N ASN A 263 5.95 2.71 -22.08
CA ASN A 263 4.54 2.96 -21.77
C ASN A 263 3.93 4.00 -22.72
N ASN A 264 3.27 3.53 -23.76
CA ASN A 264 2.53 4.36 -24.73
C ASN A 264 1.06 4.56 -24.33
N SER A 265 0.63 4.01 -23.18
CA SER A 265 -0.75 4.13 -22.69
C SER A 265 -1.06 5.56 -22.25
N HIS A 266 -2.30 6.00 -22.45
CA HIS A 266 -2.82 7.27 -21.96
C HIS A 266 -3.56 7.11 -20.61
N SER A 267 -3.47 5.93 -19.99
CA SER A 267 -4.04 5.64 -18.69
C SER A 267 -3.11 6.08 -17.53
N ASN A 268 -3.61 5.97 -16.30
CA ASN A 268 -2.83 6.26 -15.09
C ASN A 268 -1.83 5.14 -14.72
N VAL A 269 -1.68 4.10 -15.56
CA VAL A 269 -0.69 3.04 -15.34
C VAL A 269 0.71 3.59 -15.57
N ILE A 270 1.58 3.44 -14.59
CA ILE A 270 2.95 3.98 -14.63
C ILE A 270 3.84 3.13 -15.55
N MET A 271 3.84 1.81 -15.34
CA MET A 271 4.69 0.88 -16.10
C MET A 271 3.95 0.28 -17.29
N GLY A 272 4.59 0.26 -18.45
CA GLY A 272 4.13 -0.48 -19.62
C GLY A 272 4.43 -1.98 -19.50
N ARG A 273 3.98 -2.76 -20.46
CA ARG A 273 4.18 -4.23 -20.48
C ARG A 273 5.53 -4.66 -21.06
N GLN A 274 6.26 -3.76 -21.72
CA GLN A 274 7.53 -4.06 -22.39
C GLN A 274 8.68 -3.31 -21.72
N SER A 275 9.74 -4.04 -21.40
CA SER A 275 10.97 -3.47 -20.87
C SER A 275 12.18 -3.99 -21.64
N MET A 276 13.22 -3.18 -21.74
CA MET A 276 14.51 -3.50 -22.30
C MET A 276 15.60 -3.23 -21.27
N THR A 277 16.53 -4.17 -21.10
CA THR A 277 17.71 -3.96 -20.27
C THR A 277 18.72 -3.12 -21.05
N LEU A 278 19.06 -1.95 -20.54
CA LEU A 278 20.06 -1.05 -21.09
C LEU A 278 21.46 -1.34 -20.54
N TYR A 279 21.50 -1.86 -19.30
CA TYR A 279 22.76 -2.23 -18.65
C TYR A 279 22.54 -3.26 -17.53
N GLY A 280 23.47 -4.19 -17.40
CA GLY A 280 23.60 -5.09 -16.26
C GLY A 280 22.59 -6.23 -16.23
N LYS A 281 22.16 -6.57 -15.03
CA LYS A 281 21.25 -7.69 -14.76
C LYS A 281 19.83 -7.38 -15.21
N ASP A 282 19.06 -8.40 -15.56
CA ASP A 282 17.65 -8.27 -15.87
C ASP A 282 16.77 -8.16 -14.61
N LYS A 283 17.22 -8.75 -13.51
CA LYS A 283 16.59 -8.74 -12.18
C LYS A 283 17.62 -8.33 -11.12
N ILE A 284 17.21 -7.64 -10.07
CA ILE A 284 17.99 -7.43 -8.85
C ILE A 284 17.64 -8.49 -7.82
N GLU A 285 18.50 -8.68 -6.83
CA GLU A 285 18.29 -9.59 -5.72
C GLU A 285 17.92 -8.80 -4.45
N ASP A 286 17.03 -9.35 -3.64
CA ASP A 286 16.85 -8.98 -2.24
C ASP A 286 16.66 -10.25 -1.41
N GLN A 287 16.80 -10.13 -0.09
CA GLN A 287 16.69 -11.24 0.84
C GLN A 287 15.64 -10.93 1.91
N LEU A 288 14.80 -11.90 2.25
CA LEU A 288 13.92 -11.86 3.42
C LEU A 288 14.21 -13.13 4.24
N SER A 289 14.69 -12.94 5.47
CA SER A 289 15.23 -14.05 6.27
C SER A 289 16.31 -14.82 5.48
N GLU A 290 16.16 -16.11 5.27
CA GLU A 290 17.12 -16.95 4.55
C GLU A 290 16.81 -17.09 3.05
N VAL A 291 15.71 -16.51 2.55
CA VAL A 291 15.24 -16.67 1.16
C VAL A 291 15.65 -15.47 0.31
N ILE A 292 16.35 -15.76 -0.80
CA ILE A 292 16.76 -14.78 -1.80
C ILE A 292 15.70 -14.71 -2.89
N TYR A 293 15.30 -13.49 -3.26
CA TYR A 293 14.31 -13.22 -4.31
C TYR A 293 14.91 -12.47 -5.47
N HIS A 294 14.70 -12.96 -6.68
CA HIS A 294 14.95 -12.23 -7.92
C HIS A 294 13.76 -11.32 -8.22
N ILE A 295 14.01 -10.03 -8.35
CA ILE A 295 12.99 -9.00 -8.51
C ILE A 295 13.16 -8.33 -9.86
N SER A 296 12.20 -8.50 -10.76
CA SER A 296 12.16 -7.78 -12.04
C SER A 296 11.59 -6.37 -11.87
N ASP A 297 11.65 -5.57 -12.92
CA ASP A 297 11.05 -4.23 -12.94
C ASP A 297 9.52 -4.27 -12.76
N LEU A 298 8.84 -5.31 -13.24
CA LEU A 298 7.38 -5.46 -13.18
C LEU A 298 6.90 -6.29 -11.98
N SER A 299 7.78 -7.08 -11.32
CA SER A 299 7.40 -7.91 -10.18
C SER A 299 6.82 -7.08 -9.05
N PHE A 300 5.72 -7.57 -8.45
CA PHE A 300 5.29 -7.11 -7.15
C PHE A 300 6.29 -7.60 -6.09
N TYR A 301 6.72 -6.71 -5.25
CA TYR A 301 7.54 -6.98 -4.07
C TYR A 301 7.24 -5.90 -3.05
N GLN A 302 7.06 -6.28 -1.79
CA GLN A 302 6.69 -5.37 -0.72
C GLN A 302 7.69 -4.22 -0.58
N ILE A 303 7.19 -3.00 -0.42
CA ILE A 303 8.02 -1.78 -0.49
C ILE A 303 8.75 -1.42 0.80
N ASN A 304 8.52 -2.18 1.87
CA ASN A 304 9.11 -1.98 3.19
C ASN A 304 9.66 -3.32 3.70
N SER A 305 10.86 -3.68 3.28
CA SER A 305 11.45 -5.01 3.55
C SER A 305 11.50 -5.32 5.05
N SER A 306 11.90 -4.37 5.90
CA SER A 306 11.97 -4.59 7.36
C SER A 306 10.63 -4.88 8.02
N GLN A 307 9.53 -4.29 7.53
CA GLN A 307 8.19 -4.61 8.01
C GLN A 307 7.62 -5.85 7.33
N THR A 308 8.04 -6.15 6.11
CA THR A 308 7.67 -7.39 5.41
C THR A 308 8.12 -8.62 6.19
N GLU A 309 9.33 -8.60 6.74
CA GLU A 309 9.83 -9.67 7.59
C GLU A 309 8.94 -9.88 8.82
N LYS A 310 8.52 -8.80 9.49
CA LYS A 310 7.60 -8.87 10.64
C LYS A 310 6.21 -9.35 10.24
N LEU A 311 5.70 -8.88 9.10
CA LEU A 311 4.41 -9.31 8.54
C LEU A 311 4.41 -10.81 8.26
N TYR A 312 5.46 -11.31 7.58
CA TYR A 312 5.58 -12.72 7.22
C TYR A 312 5.90 -13.60 8.44
N GLN A 313 6.69 -13.10 9.39
CA GLN A 313 6.91 -13.79 10.66
C GLN A 313 5.59 -13.92 11.45
N GLN A 314 4.75 -12.90 11.47
CA GLN A 314 3.44 -12.98 12.12
C GLN A 314 2.53 -13.98 11.41
N ALA A 315 2.55 -13.99 10.06
CA ALA A 315 1.81 -14.97 9.27
C ALA A 315 2.32 -16.40 9.53
N LEU A 316 3.63 -16.60 9.64
CA LEU A 316 4.25 -17.88 9.99
C LEU A 316 3.84 -18.34 11.39
N ASN A 317 3.83 -17.42 12.37
CA ASN A 317 3.36 -17.72 13.73
C ASN A 317 1.91 -18.22 13.74
N TYR A 318 1.04 -17.64 12.90
CA TYR A 318 -0.35 -18.05 12.77
C TYR A 318 -0.51 -19.37 11.99
N ALA A 319 0.36 -19.63 11.04
CA ALA A 319 0.37 -20.88 10.28
C ALA A 319 0.74 -22.09 11.17
N GLN A 320 1.55 -21.90 12.24
CA GLN A 320 1.98 -22.94 13.19
C GLN A 320 2.56 -24.19 12.50
N LEU A 321 3.50 -23.96 11.58
CA LEU A 321 4.12 -25.04 10.80
C LEU A 321 5.09 -25.85 11.65
N THR A 322 5.07 -27.18 11.46
CA THR A 322 5.91 -28.16 12.17
C THR A 322 6.76 -29.03 11.21
N GLY A 323 6.73 -28.72 9.91
CA GLY A 323 7.36 -29.54 8.86
C GLY A 323 6.46 -30.63 8.29
N LYS A 324 5.22 -30.76 8.76
CA LYS A 324 4.27 -31.82 8.33
C LYS A 324 3.12 -31.25 7.51
N GLU A 325 2.92 -29.95 7.53
CA GLU A 325 1.77 -29.28 6.94
C GLU A 325 1.98 -29.05 5.44
N ILE A 326 0.92 -29.25 4.67
CA ILE A 326 0.77 -28.78 3.30
C ILE A 326 0.20 -27.35 3.38
N VAL A 327 0.94 -26.42 2.81
CA VAL A 327 0.56 -24.99 2.73
C VAL A 327 0.09 -24.67 1.30
N LEU A 328 -1.00 -23.95 1.19
CA LEU A 328 -1.46 -23.35 -0.05
C LEU A 328 -1.25 -21.83 0.02
N ASP A 329 -0.47 -21.26 -0.90
CA ASP A 329 -0.27 -19.82 -1.08
C ASP A 329 -1.12 -19.33 -2.25
N THR A 330 -2.21 -18.66 -1.95
CA THR A 330 -3.12 -18.10 -2.96
C THR A 330 -2.73 -16.66 -3.28
N TYR A 331 -2.78 -16.29 -4.56
CA TYR A 331 -2.26 -15.01 -5.06
C TYR A 331 -0.74 -14.88 -4.84
N CYS A 332 0.02 -15.97 -5.06
CA CYS A 332 1.41 -16.10 -4.61
C CYS A 332 2.41 -15.11 -5.26
N GLY A 333 2.03 -14.46 -6.38
CA GLY A 333 2.94 -13.55 -7.11
C GLY A 333 4.23 -14.28 -7.51
N ILE A 334 5.38 -13.71 -7.17
CA ILE A 334 6.71 -14.32 -7.37
C ILE A 334 7.09 -15.33 -6.28
N GLY A 335 6.10 -15.81 -5.52
CA GLY A 335 6.27 -16.81 -4.46
C GLY A 335 6.75 -16.24 -3.12
N THR A 336 6.59 -14.94 -2.84
CA THR A 336 7.23 -14.32 -1.67
C THR A 336 6.80 -14.94 -0.35
N ILE A 337 5.51 -15.19 -0.13
CA ILE A 337 4.99 -15.81 1.09
C ILE A 337 5.26 -17.30 1.10
N GLY A 338 4.91 -18.00 0.02
CA GLY A 338 5.07 -19.45 -0.06
C GLY A 338 6.52 -19.92 0.12
N LEU A 339 7.48 -19.23 -0.50
CA LEU A 339 8.90 -19.54 -0.35
C LEU A 339 9.43 -19.21 1.05
N TYR A 340 8.91 -18.17 1.69
CA TYR A 340 9.22 -17.83 3.09
C TYR A 340 8.75 -18.94 4.04
N MET A 341 7.61 -19.62 3.74
CA MET A 341 7.04 -20.71 4.51
C MET A 341 7.70 -22.06 4.22
N ALA A 342 8.25 -22.26 3.01
CA ALA A 342 8.71 -23.54 2.51
C ALA A 342 9.75 -24.27 3.41
N PRO A 343 10.71 -23.59 4.06
CA PRO A 343 11.66 -24.25 4.96
C PRO A 343 11.00 -24.97 6.15
N LEU A 344 9.80 -24.55 6.55
CA LEU A 344 9.06 -25.09 7.70
C LEU A 344 7.79 -25.87 7.30
N ALA A 345 7.53 -26.03 6.01
CA ALA A 345 6.39 -26.76 5.49
C ALA A 345 6.81 -28.13 4.91
N LYS A 346 5.89 -29.12 4.94
CA LYS A 346 6.07 -30.36 4.19
C LYS A 346 6.10 -30.08 2.68
N HIS A 347 5.17 -29.28 2.21
CA HIS A 347 5.06 -28.85 0.81
C HIS A 347 4.27 -27.56 0.71
N VAL A 348 4.65 -26.69 -0.24
CA VAL A 348 3.94 -25.45 -0.55
C VAL A 348 3.41 -25.53 -1.98
N TYR A 349 2.11 -25.28 -2.14
CA TYR A 349 1.46 -25.09 -3.42
C TYR A 349 1.14 -23.62 -3.61
N GLY A 350 1.61 -23.00 -4.70
CA GLY A 350 1.36 -21.60 -5.02
C GLY A 350 0.52 -21.44 -6.28
N VAL A 351 -0.44 -20.51 -6.28
CA VAL A 351 -1.26 -20.21 -7.47
C VAL A 351 -1.32 -18.71 -7.73
N GLU A 352 -1.15 -18.33 -9.01
CA GLU A 352 -1.16 -16.95 -9.49
C GLU A 352 -1.66 -16.90 -10.94
N VAL A 353 -2.40 -15.86 -11.31
CA VAL A 353 -2.96 -15.69 -12.66
C VAL A 353 -1.96 -15.16 -13.68
N VAL A 354 -0.84 -14.60 -13.23
CA VAL A 354 0.18 -13.98 -14.10
C VAL A 354 1.26 -15.01 -14.45
N PRO A 355 1.36 -15.48 -15.71
CA PRO A 355 2.33 -16.54 -16.07
C PRO A 355 3.78 -16.16 -15.78
N GLN A 356 4.16 -14.88 -15.96
CA GLN A 356 5.52 -14.43 -15.68
C GLN A 356 5.84 -14.48 -14.19
N ALA A 357 4.88 -14.20 -13.32
CA ALA A 357 5.07 -14.28 -11.88
C ALA A 357 5.28 -15.73 -11.41
N ILE A 358 4.56 -16.68 -11.99
CA ILE A 358 4.77 -18.13 -11.74
C ILE A 358 6.20 -18.53 -12.14
N LYS A 359 6.65 -18.16 -13.33
CA LYS A 359 8.03 -18.43 -13.75
C LYS A 359 9.04 -17.80 -12.78
N ASP A 360 8.81 -16.58 -12.33
CA ASP A 360 9.68 -15.94 -11.35
C ASP A 360 9.64 -16.66 -10.00
N ALA A 361 8.50 -17.23 -9.58
CA ALA A 361 8.37 -18.05 -8.37
C ALA A 361 9.17 -19.36 -8.47
N GLU A 362 9.10 -20.05 -9.62
CA GLU A 362 9.88 -21.27 -9.91
C GLU A 362 11.40 -20.98 -9.94
N ASP A 363 11.80 -19.87 -10.58
CA ASP A 363 13.18 -19.40 -10.60
C ASP A 363 13.68 -19.13 -9.18
N ASN A 364 12.87 -18.47 -8.34
CA ASN A 364 13.17 -18.18 -6.95
C ASN A 364 13.26 -19.46 -6.10
N ALA A 365 12.36 -20.43 -6.29
CA ALA A 365 12.44 -21.74 -5.63
C ALA A 365 13.74 -22.47 -5.97
N THR A 366 14.09 -22.49 -7.25
CA THR A 366 15.32 -23.10 -7.74
C THR A 366 16.57 -22.44 -7.18
N LYS A 367 16.60 -21.09 -7.15
CA LYS A 367 17.70 -20.31 -6.57
C LYS A 367 17.96 -20.68 -5.11
N ASN A 368 16.89 -20.88 -4.34
CA ASN A 368 16.96 -21.21 -2.93
C ASN A 368 16.99 -22.74 -2.65
N GLN A 369 17.10 -23.57 -3.68
CA GLN A 369 17.12 -25.04 -3.58
C GLN A 369 15.88 -25.63 -2.84
N LEU A 370 14.75 -24.94 -2.88
CA LEU A 370 13.49 -25.36 -2.27
C LEU A 370 12.76 -26.34 -3.18
N LYS A 371 12.93 -27.65 -2.91
CA LYS A 371 12.37 -28.74 -3.71
C LYS A 371 10.92 -29.11 -3.33
N ASN A 372 10.44 -28.58 -2.21
CA ASN A 372 9.10 -28.83 -1.67
C ASN A 372 8.11 -27.73 -2.05
N THR A 373 8.19 -27.23 -3.27
CA THR A 373 7.29 -26.19 -3.80
C THR A 373 6.74 -26.60 -5.16
N THR A 374 5.51 -26.22 -5.45
CA THR A 374 4.84 -26.40 -6.75
C THR A 374 4.04 -25.15 -7.04
N PHE A 375 4.25 -24.56 -8.22
CA PHE A 375 3.52 -23.36 -8.65
C PHE A 375 2.67 -23.64 -9.87
N GLU A 376 1.45 -23.09 -9.92
CA GLU A 376 0.53 -23.29 -11.04
C GLU A 376 -0.10 -21.97 -11.47
N CYS A 377 -0.15 -21.72 -12.79
CA CYS A 377 -0.74 -20.53 -13.37
C CYS A 377 -2.24 -20.74 -13.60
N GLY A 378 -3.06 -19.96 -12.92
CA GLY A 378 -4.50 -20.02 -13.08
C GLY A 378 -5.24 -19.18 -12.03
N LYS A 379 -6.57 -19.22 -12.11
CA LYS A 379 -7.40 -18.65 -11.04
C LYS A 379 -7.38 -19.58 -9.84
N ALA A 380 -7.26 -19.01 -8.64
CA ALA A 380 -7.15 -19.77 -7.40
C ALA A 380 -8.34 -20.74 -7.22
N GLU A 381 -9.56 -20.27 -7.47
CA GLU A 381 -10.79 -21.06 -7.36
C GLU A 381 -10.81 -22.29 -8.26
N ASP A 382 -10.22 -22.22 -9.46
CA ASP A 382 -10.18 -23.31 -10.43
C ASP A 382 -9.05 -24.32 -10.12
N VAL A 383 -7.85 -23.79 -9.87
CA VAL A 383 -6.66 -24.60 -9.58
C VAL A 383 -6.83 -25.41 -8.28
N ILE A 384 -7.39 -24.78 -7.23
CA ILE A 384 -7.66 -25.45 -5.95
C ILE A 384 -8.59 -26.65 -6.13
N LEU A 385 -9.62 -26.55 -6.96
CA LEU A 385 -10.53 -27.67 -7.25
C LEU A 385 -9.79 -28.81 -7.96
N THR A 386 -8.90 -28.49 -8.89
CA THR A 386 -8.04 -29.45 -9.56
C THR A 386 -7.15 -30.19 -8.56
N TRP A 387 -6.44 -29.47 -7.70
CA TRP A 387 -5.59 -30.05 -6.66
C TRP A 387 -6.38 -30.91 -5.66
N LYS A 388 -7.58 -30.47 -5.28
CA LYS A 388 -8.48 -31.27 -4.44
C LYS A 388 -8.86 -32.58 -5.10
N SER A 389 -9.15 -32.60 -6.41
CA SER A 389 -9.46 -33.82 -7.17
C SER A 389 -8.27 -34.78 -7.26
N GLN A 390 -7.05 -34.26 -7.20
CA GLN A 390 -5.80 -35.02 -7.14
C GLN A 390 -5.46 -35.52 -5.72
N GLY A 391 -6.32 -35.26 -4.73
CA GLY A 391 -6.13 -35.73 -3.36
C GLY A 391 -5.25 -34.79 -2.50
N ILE A 392 -4.87 -33.62 -3.00
CA ILE A 392 -4.11 -32.64 -2.24
C ILE A 392 -5.04 -31.97 -1.21
N LYS A 393 -4.66 -32.07 0.06
CA LYS A 393 -5.41 -31.52 1.21
C LYS A 393 -4.52 -30.57 1.98
N PRO A 394 -4.60 -29.25 1.74
CA PRO A 394 -3.81 -28.30 2.50
C PRO A 394 -4.30 -28.21 3.95
N ASP A 395 -3.34 -28.17 4.87
CA ASP A 395 -3.59 -27.93 6.30
C ASP A 395 -3.75 -26.45 6.58
N VAL A 396 -3.00 -25.61 5.87
CA VAL A 396 -2.96 -24.16 6.03
C VAL A 396 -3.12 -23.47 4.67
N VAL A 397 -3.96 -22.45 4.60
CA VAL A 397 -4.09 -21.60 3.41
C VAL A 397 -3.67 -20.16 3.75
N MET A 398 -2.70 -19.66 3.01
CA MET A 398 -2.26 -18.27 3.01
C MET A 398 -3.08 -17.51 1.96
N VAL A 399 -3.66 -16.39 2.35
CA VAL A 399 -4.50 -15.54 1.49
C VAL A 399 -3.97 -14.11 1.54
N ASP A 400 -3.48 -13.58 0.42
CA ASP A 400 -3.03 -12.19 0.30
C ASP A 400 -3.63 -11.56 -0.98
N PRO A 401 -4.92 -11.22 -0.98
CA PRO A 401 -5.63 -10.77 -2.17
C PRO A 401 -5.36 -9.29 -2.46
N PRO A 402 -5.69 -8.80 -3.67
CA PRO A 402 -5.65 -7.38 -3.98
C PRO A 402 -6.65 -6.57 -3.14
N ARG A 403 -6.54 -5.24 -3.16
CA ARG A 403 -7.36 -4.29 -2.36
C ARG A 403 -8.88 -4.52 -2.37
N LYS A 404 -9.41 -5.16 -3.40
CA LYS A 404 -10.86 -5.50 -3.50
C LYS A 404 -11.29 -6.66 -2.60
N GLY A 405 -10.34 -7.36 -1.98
CA GLY A 405 -10.57 -8.60 -1.25
C GLY A 405 -10.73 -9.81 -2.17
N CYS A 406 -11.18 -10.91 -1.60
CA CYS A 406 -11.44 -12.15 -2.32
C CYS A 406 -12.76 -12.09 -3.10
N ASP A 407 -12.82 -12.90 -4.16
CA ASP A 407 -14.06 -13.19 -4.86
C ASP A 407 -14.89 -14.20 -4.03
N GLU A 408 -16.21 -14.08 -4.09
CA GLU A 408 -17.13 -14.97 -3.36
C GLU A 408 -16.98 -16.43 -3.80
N THR A 409 -16.71 -16.67 -5.08
CA THR A 409 -16.45 -18.00 -5.63
C THR A 409 -15.21 -18.63 -4.99
N PHE A 410 -14.14 -17.84 -4.82
CA PHE A 410 -12.93 -18.28 -4.12
C PHE A 410 -13.22 -18.61 -2.66
N LEU A 411 -13.91 -17.74 -1.92
CA LEU A 411 -14.26 -17.96 -0.51
C LEU A 411 -15.09 -19.25 -0.33
N THR A 412 -16.09 -19.44 -1.20
CA THR A 412 -16.91 -20.67 -1.20
C THR A 412 -16.08 -21.92 -1.49
N THR A 413 -15.10 -21.81 -2.40
CA THR A 413 -14.16 -22.91 -2.71
C THR A 413 -13.27 -23.19 -1.51
N LEU A 414 -12.82 -22.17 -0.80
CA LEU A 414 -12.01 -22.29 0.41
C LEU A 414 -12.77 -22.99 1.54
N LEU A 415 -14.06 -22.65 1.75
CA LEU A 415 -14.92 -23.37 2.69
C LEU A 415 -15.06 -24.86 2.33
N LYS A 416 -15.25 -25.19 1.04
CA LYS A 416 -15.30 -26.58 0.57
C LYS A 416 -13.97 -27.34 0.72
N LEU A 417 -12.84 -26.62 0.62
CA LEU A 417 -11.51 -27.19 0.83
C LEU A 417 -11.30 -27.59 2.30
N ASN A 418 -11.85 -26.81 3.20
CA ASN A 418 -11.92 -27.03 4.64
C ASN A 418 -10.54 -27.22 5.31
N PRO A 419 -9.53 -26.33 5.10
CA PRO A 419 -8.24 -26.42 5.78
C PRO A 419 -8.40 -26.23 7.29
N LYS A 420 -7.40 -26.65 8.06
CA LYS A 420 -7.39 -26.46 9.53
C LYS A 420 -7.28 -24.97 9.91
N ARG A 421 -6.48 -24.20 9.14
CA ARG A 421 -6.22 -22.78 9.36
C ARG A 421 -6.23 -21.99 8.06
N ILE A 422 -6.69 -20.76 8.15
CA ILE A 422 -6.55 -19.75 7.10
C ILE A 422 -5.83 -18.56 7.72
N VAL A 423 -4.72 -18.16 7.11
CA VAL A 423 -3.99 -16.94 7.47
C VAL A 423 -4.25 -15.90 6.39
N TYR A 424 -5.01 -14.86 6.72
CA TYR A 424 -5.45 -13.86 5.77
C TYR A 424 -4.71 -12.55 5.98
N ILE A 425 -3.79 -12.21 5.07
CA ILE A 425 -3.11 -10.93 5.00
C ILE A 425 -3.96 -9.96 4.17
N SER A 426 -4.08 -8.71 4.58
CA SER A 426 -4.89 -7.74 3.84
C SER A 426 -4.38 -6.30 3.99
N CYS A 427 -4.26 -5.61 2.85
CA CYS A 427 -4.02 -4.16 2.80
C CYS A 427 -5.31 -3.31 2.90
N ASN A 428 -6.47 -3.96 3.10
CA ASN A 428 -7.76 -3.30 3.26
C ASN A 428 -8.62 -4.04 4.30
N PRO A 429 -8.57 -3.63 5.58
CA PRO A 429 -9.34 -4.28 6.64
C PRO A 429 -10.85 -4.31 6.40
N SER A 430 -11.39 -3.36 5.61
CA SER A 430 -12.84 -3.33 5.31
C SER A 430 -13.27 -4.48 4.40
N THR A 431 -12.45 -4.85 3.41
CA THR A 431 -12.72 -6.01 2.55
C THR A 431 -12.43 -7.31 3.28
N GLN A 432 -11.40 -7.34 4.12
CA GLN A 432 -11.12 -8.50 4.98
C GLN A 432 -12.29 -8.77 5.93
N GLN A 433 -12.89 -7.75 6.54
CA GLN A 433 -14.05 -7.89 7.42
C GLN A 433 -15.28 -8.42 6.67
N ARG A 434 -15.51 -7.98 5.42
CA ARG A 434 -16.57 -8.51 4.56
C ARG A 434 -16.33 -9.99 4.26
N ASP A 435 -15.12 -10.37 3.89
CA ASP A 435 -14.76 -11.75 3.54
C ASP A 435 -14.80 -12.66 4.78
N ALA A 436 -14.41 -12.12 5.93
CA ALA A 436 -14.49 -12.79 7.22
C ALA A 436 -15.93 -13.21 7.59
N GLN A 437 -16.94 -12.44 7.19
CA GLN A 437 -18.34 -12.83 7.43
C GLN A 437 -18.71 -14.13 6.73
N ILE A 438 -18.21 -14.36 5.53
CA ILE A 438 -18.42 -15.61 4.79
C ILE A 438 -17.63 -16.75 5.46
N LEU A 439 -16.37 -16.51 5.80
CA LEU A 439 -15.54 -17.52 6.46
C LEU A 439 -16.08 -17.92 7.84
N ALA A 440 -16.77 -17.00 8.53
CA ALA A 440 -17.37 -17.25 9.85
C ALA A 440 -18.43 -18.37 9.87
N GLU A 441 -18.89 -18.84 8.72
CA GLU A 441 -19.78 -20.02 8.64
C GLU A 441 -19.10 -21.27 9.20
N GLN A 442 -17.80 -21.46 8.93
CA GLN A 442 -17.06 -22.67 9.31
C GLN A 442 -15.81 -22.37 10.15
N TYR A 443 -15.39 -21.12 10.26
CA TYR A 443 -14.18 -20.71 10.94
C TYR A 443 -14.46 -19.72 12.06
N GLU A 444 -13.67 -19.83 13.13
CA GLU A 444 -13.56 -18.79 14.14
C GLU A 444 -12.44 -17.83 13.74
N LEU A 445 -12.72 -16.53 13.75
CA LEU A 445 -11.70 -15.49 13.64
C LEU A 445 -11.12 -15.26 15.04
N VAL A 446 -9.97 -15.87 15.30
CA VAL A 446 -9.35 -15.88 16.63
C VAL A 446 -8.64 -14.57 16.93
N GLU A 447 -7.81 -14.12 16.00
CA GLU A 447 -6.90 -13.01 16.28
C GLU A 447 -6.58 -12.23 15.00
N ILE A 448 -6.42 -10.91 15.12
CA ILE A 448 -5.92 -10.02 14.06
C ILE A 448 -4.73 -9.23 14.60
N THR A 449 -3.62 -9.26 13.89
CA THR A 449 -2.47 -8.38 14.15
C THR A 449 -2.36 -7.32 13.06
N PRO A 450 -2.57 -6.04 13.39
CA PRO A 450 -2.26 -4.94 12.48
C PRO A 450 -0.74 -4.77 12.34
N VAL A 451 -0.28 -4.42 11.12
CA VAL A 451 1.14 -4.16 10.83
C VAL A 451 1.27 -2.85 10.07
N ASP A 452 2.11 -1.95 10.57
CA ASP A 452 2.38 -0.68 9.92
C ASP A 452 3.43 -0.81 8.82
N MET A 453 3.00 -1.29 7.65
CA MET A 453 3.83 -1.37 6.45
C MET A 453 4.14 0.00 5.84
N PHE A 454 3.33 1.02 6.16
CA PHE A 454 3.37 2.34 5.53
C PHE A 454 3.34 3.46 6.58
N PRO A 455 4.38 3.61 7.42
CA PRO A 455 4.48 4.71 8.37
C PRO A 455 4.23 6.08 7.74
N GLN A 456 3.69 7.02 8.51
CA GLN A 456 3.33 8.37 8.08
C GLN A 456 2.11 8.45 7.13
N THR A 457 1.49 7.30 6.81
CA THR A 457 0.29 7.21 5.98
C THR A 457 -0.85 6.52 6.74
N THR A 458 -2.07 6.68 6.25
CA THR A 458 -3.26 6.02 6.83
C THR A 458 -3.42 4.56 6.40
N HIS A 459 -2.54 4.06 5.55
CA HIS A 459 -2.56 2.66 5.11
C HIS A 459 -2.13 1.73 6.25
N ILE A 460 -2.80 0.58 6.30
CA ILE A 460 -2.55 -0.48 7.28
C ILE A 460 -2.61 -1.84 6.59
N GLU A 461 -1.75 -2.74 7.01
CA GLU A 461 -1.85 -4.17 6.72
C GLU A 461 -2.35 -4.91 7.96
N THR A 462 -3.04 -6.00 7.76
CA THR A 462 -3.52 -6.87 8.84
C THR A 462 -3.22 -8.31 8.53
N VAL A 463 -2.86 -9.10 9.54
CA VAL A 463 -2.77 -10.56 9.47
C VAL A 463 -3.85 -11.13 10.38
N ALA A 464 -4.77 -11.89 9.82
CA ALA A 464 -5.89 -12.50 10.55
C ALA A 464 -5.73 -14.02 10.59
N LEU A 465 -5.96 -14.62 11.75
CA LEU A 465 -5.96 -16.06 11.97
C LEU A 465 -7.41 -16.56 12.06
N PHE A 466 -7.77 -17.43 11.12
CA PHE A 466 -8.99 -18.21 11.17
C PHE A 466 -8.67 -19.67 11.49
N VAL A 467 -9.35 -20.22 12.47
CA VAL A 467 -9.26 -21.63 12.87
C VAL A 467 -10.59 -22.30 12.60
N ARG A 468 -10.55 -23.47 11.98
CA ARG A 468 -11.76 -24.24 11.72
C ARG A 468 -12.48 -24.56 13.03
N LYS A 469 -13.77 -24.34 13.05
CA LYS A 469 -14.62 -24.79 14.16
C LYS A 469 -14.62 -26.32 14.15
N ASP A 470 -14.34 -26.94 15.29
CA ASP A 470 -14.50 -28.37 15.42
C ASP A 470 -16.00 -28.70 15.31
N GLU A 471 -16.32 -29.80 14.60
CA GLU A 471 -17.66 -30.33 14.62
C GLU A 471 -17.95 -30.80 16.06
N GLU A 472 -18.95 -30.23 16.74
CA GLU A 472 -19.45 -30.69 18.04
C GLU A 472 -20.05 -32.08 17.92
#